data_05cb6c460b725c0f6950b940414260d1
#
_entry.id   05cb6c460b725c0f6950b940414260d1
#
_cell.length_a   1.000
_cell.length_b   1.000
_cell.length_c   1.000
_cell.angle_alpha   90.00
_cell.angle_beta   90.00
_cell.angle_gamma   90.00
#
_symmetry.space_group_name_H-M   'P 1'
#
loop_
_entity.id
_entity.type
_entity.pdbx_description
1 polymer ?
#
loop_
_entity_poly.entity_id
_entity_poly.type
_entity_poly.pdbx_seq_one_letter_code
_entity_poly.pdbx_strand_id
1 'polypeptide(L)'
;MIQHENIVTIAAECGLDIQPESISINESGLDFQVAFAGDRHGVEWVLRIPRRPEVYERTDSEKETVDFVQQHVSFEVPNWQIHKETLIAYPKLTGVPAATIDPELQQYVWEIEHKPVPQNFIDTLAEVLVDLHRITDEELFSSEIKTTTIQQIKQDYQERMYKVKETFGVSPDLWNRWQKWLERDELWPNHVTMIHGDLHPGHIMVDKEANVTGLIDWTEASHADPSNDFMGHHRVFGDEGLDDLIEAYDKAGGTTWPHMKEHIIELNAVFPMFIAEFALASGEAAYEKMAKKELGVEE
;
A
#
# COMPACT_ATOMS: atom_id res chain seq x y z
N MET A 1 -4.92 2.95 -24.70
CA MET A 1 -4.82 4.28 -24.08
C MET A 1 -6.06 5.08 -24.41
N ILE A 2 -6.75 5.57 -23.40
CA ILE A 2 -7.93 6.42 -23.56
C ILE A 2 -7.42 7.86 -23.72
N GLN A 3 -7.87 8.55 -24.77
CA GLN A 3 -7.47 9.94 -25.07
C GLN A 3 -8.28 10.94 -24.24
N HIS A 4 -7.82 12.18 -24.10
CA HIS A 4 -8.48 13.25 -23.33
C HIS A 4 -9.97 13.40 -23.66
N GLU A 5 -10.36 13.37 -24.94
CA GLU A 5 -11.77 13.48 -25.38
C GLU A 5 -12.66 12.36 -24.82
N ASN A 6 -12.10 11.16 -24.70
CA ASN A 6 -12.81 10.02 -24.15
C ASN A 6 -12.98 10.16 -22.62
N ILE A 7 -11.98 10.72 -21.91
CA ILE A 7 -12.06 10.95 -20.45
C ILE A 7 -13.19 11.93 -20.13
N VAL A 8 -13.30 13.03 -20.90
CA VAL A 8 -14.41 13.99 -20.75
C VAL A 8 -15.76 13.32 -20.95
N THR A 9 -15.86 12.47 -21.99
CA THR A 9 -17.10 11.75 -22.29
C THR A 9 -17.47 10.79 -21.16
N ILE A 10 -16.53 9.97 -20.69
CA ILE A 10 -16.73 9.01 -19.58
C ILE A 10 -17.15 9.75 -18.31
N ALA A 11 -16.47 10.84 -17.95
CA ALA A 11 -16.80 11.65 -16.80
C ALA A 11 -18.23 12.22 -16.89
N ALA A 12 -18.61 12.78 -18.05
CA ALA A 12 -19.93 13.33 -18.27
C ALA A 12 -21.05 12.27 -18.20
N GLU A 13 -20.84 11.06 -18.74
CA GLU A 13 -21.75 9.92 -18.63
C GLU A 13 -21.93 9.46 -17.16
N CYS A 14 -20.92 9.70 -16.35
CA CYS A 14 -20.98 9.46 -14.89
C CYS A 14 -21.56 10.63 -14.08
N GLY A 15 -21.89 11.75 -14.73
CA GLY A 15 -22.46 12.93 -14.09
C GLY A 15 -21.43 13.93 -13.57
N LEU A 16 -20.15 13.81 -13.99
CA LEU A 16 -19.05 14.69 -13.59
C LEU A 16 -18.67 15.62 -14.76
N ASP A 17 -18.84 16.93 -14.58
CA ASP A 17 -18.54 17.94 -15.59
C ASP A 17 -17.12 18.52 -15.36
N ILE A 18 -16.13 17.88 -15.96
CA ILE A 18 -14.71 18.27 -15.85
C ILE A 18 -14.30 19.27 -16.95
N GLN A 19 -13.29 20.07 -16.66
CA GLN A 19 -12.70 21.02 -17.59
C GLN A 19 -11.65 20.31 -18.46
N PRO A 20 -11.83 20.18 -19.77
CA PRO A 20 -10.94 19.41 -20.64
C PRO A 20 -9.47 19.87 -20.59
N GLU A 21 -9.26 21.18 -20.45
CA GLU A 21 -7.94 21.81 -20.39
C GLU A 21 -7.17 21.51 -19.09
N SER A 22 -7.86 21.07 -18.04
CA SER A 22 -7.25 20.72 -16.75
C SER A 22 -6.76 19.28 -16.67
N ILE A 23 -7.08 18.44 -17.67
CA ILE A 23 -6.76 17.02 -17.62
C ILE A 23 -5.25 16.79 -17.72
N SER A 24 -4.73 16.06 -16.74
CA SER A 24 -3.40 15.44 -16.79
C SER A 24 -3.54 13.94 -16.59
N ILE A 25 -2.76 13.14 -17.33
CA ILE A 25 -2.87 11.67 -17.31
C ILE A 25 -1.60 11.06 -16.75
N ASN A 26 -1.78 10.11 -15.84
CA ASN A 26 -0.74 9.23 -15.34
C ASN A 26 -0.95 7.82 -15.87
N GLU A 27 0.01 7.32 -16.64
CA GLU A 27 -0.02 6.01 -17.31
C GLU A 27 0.75 4.93 -16.54
N SER A 28 1.34 5.24 -15.39
CA SER A 28 2.22 4.32 -14.66
C SER A 28 1.47 3.14 -14.03
N GLY A 29 0.16 3.28 -13.77
CA GLY A 29 -0.65 2.23 -13.15
C GLY A 29 -0.91 1.03 -14.07
N LEU A 30 -0.75 -0.19 -13.54
CA LEU A 30 -0.98 -1.43 -14.29
C LEU A 30 -2.47 -1.72 -14.52
N ASP A 31 -3.29 -1.48 -13.52
CA ASP A 31 -4.71 -1.80 -13.52
C ASP A 31 -5.59 -0.63 -13.95
N PHE A 32 -5.21 0.59 -13.60
CA PHE A 32 -5.94 1.80 -13.93
C PHE A 32 -5.11 2.77 -14.77
N GLN A 33 -5.78 3.43 -15.71
CA GLN A 33 -5.33 4.71 -16.20
C GLN A 33 -5.86 5.76 -15.22
N VAL A 34 -4.97 6.57 -14.65
CA VAL A 34 -5.34 7.63 -13.71
C VAL A 34 -5.27 8.97 -14.41
N ALA A 35 -6.33 9.77 -14.29
CA ALA A 35 -6.32 11.15 -14.72
C ALA A 35 -6.66 12.08 -13.55
N PHE A 36 -6.07 13.25 -13.55
CA PHE A 36 -6.44 14.36 -12.66
C PHE A 36 -7.16 15.41 -13.50
N ALA A 37 -8.26 15.96 -13.00
CA ALA A 37 -9.03 16.98 -13.69
C ALA A 37 -9.76 17.90 -12.71
N GLY A 38 -9.85 19.19 -13.02
CA GLY A 38 -10.69 20.14 -12.30
C GLY A 38 -12.13 20.12 -12.82
N ASP A 39 -13.11 20.28 -11.95
CA ASP A 39 -14.48 20.56 -12.34
C ASP A 39 -14.76 22.08 -12.42
N ARG A 40 -15.97 22.46 -12.85
CA ARG A 40 -16.37 23.88 -12.95
C ARG A 40 -16.59 24.55 -11.61
N HIS A 41 -16.59 23.80 -10.51
CA HIS A 41 -16.74 24.30 -9.14
C HIS A 41 -15.39 24.49 -8.44
N GLY A 42 -14.27 24.16 -9.14
CA GLY A 42 -12.91 24.29 -8.64
C GLY A 42 -12.45 23.10 -7.79
N VAL A 43 -13.18 21.98 -7.84
CA VAL A 43 -12.76 20.73 -7.19
C VAL A 43 -11.80 19.99 -8.12
N GLU A 44 -10.66 19.58 -7.61
CA GLU A 44 -9.75 18.67 -8.29
C GLU A 44 -10.18 17.21 -8.03
N TRP A 45 -10.26 16.43 -9.11
CA TRP A 45 -10.71 15.04 -9.08
C TRP A 45 -9.58 14.09 -9.48
N VAL A 46 -9.57 12.92 -8.86
CA VAL A 46 -8.85 11.74 -9.32
C VAL A 46 -9.84 10.84 -10.05
N LEU A 47 -9.50 10.49 -11.28
CA LEU A 47 -10.30 9.66 -12.18
C LEU A 47 -9.54 8.36 -12.43
N ARG A 48 -9.98 7.24 -11.85
CA ARG A 48 -9.40 5.91 -12.06
C ARG A 48 -10.25 5.18 -13.11
N ILE A 49 -9.70 4.96 -14.28
CA ILE A 49 -10.36 4.29 -15.41
C ILE A 49 -9.79 2.88 -15.51
N PRO A 50 -10.57 1.81 -15.28
CA PRO A 50 -10.08 0.45 -15.36
C PRO A 50 -9.56 0.13 -16.77
N ARG A 51 -8.38 -0.50 -16.85
CA ARG A 51 -7.79 -0.88 -18.14
C ARG A 51 -8.42 -2.16 -18.71
N ARG A 52 -9.09 -2.94 -17.85
CA ARG A 52 -9.75 -4.20 -18.17
C ARG A 52 -10.97 -4.39 -17.26
N PRO A 53 -12.04 -5.04 -17.74
CA PRO A 53 -13.26 -5.26 -16.93
C PRO A 53 -12.97 -5.98 -15.59
N GLU A 54 -12.08 -6.96 -15.59
CA GLU A 54 -11.75 -7.76 -14.41
C GLU A 54 -11.11 -6.92 -13.27
N VAL A 55 -10.55 -5.77 -13.61
CA VAL A 55 -10.01 -4.83 -12.62
C VAL A 55 -11.14 -4.24 -11.80
N TYR A 56 -12.23 -3.83 -12.43
CA TYR A 56 -13.38 -3.26 -11.75
C TYR A 56 -14.03 -4.27 -10.79
N GLU A 57 -14.15 -5.55 -11.18
CA GLU A 57 -14.75 -6.59 -10.35
C GLU A 57 -14.07 -6.75 -8.96
N ARG A 58 -12.81 -6.31 -8.84
CA ARG A 58 -12.04 -6.37 -7.58
C ARG A 58 -12.20 -5.11 -6.72
N THR A 59 -12.79 -4.05 -7.27
CA THR A 59 -12.85 -2.75 -6.57
C THR A 59 -13.95 -2.67 -5.53
N ASP A 60 -14.90 -3.61 -5.49
CA ASP A 60 -15.96 -3.63 -4.49
C ASP A 60 -15.38 -3.76 -3.08
N SER A 61 -14.43 -4.66 -2.86
CA SER A 61 -13.79 -4.81 -1.55
C SER A 61 -12.91 -3.62 -1.18
N GLU A 62 -12.20 -3.00 -2.14
CA GLU A 62 -11.47 -1.74 -1.90
C GLU A 62 -12.43 -0.62 -1.48
N LYS A 63 -13.59 -0.52 -2.18
CA LYS A 63 -14.62 0.48 -1.86
C LYS A 63 -15.18 0.30 -0.45
N GLU A 64 -15.53 -0.91 -0.08
CA GLU A 64 -16.02 -1.25 1.27
C GLU A 64 -14.98 -0.88 2.34
N THR A 65 -13.71 -1.22 2.09
CA THR A 65 -12.60 -0.89 2.99
C THR A 65 -12.40 0.62 3.13
N VAL A 66 -12.37 1.34 2.01
CA VAL A 66 -12.21 2.81 2.01
C VAL A 66 -13.36 3.49 2.74
N ASP A 67 -14.61 3.07 2.50
CA ASP A 67 -15.79 3.62 3.17
C ASP A 67 -15.79 3.35 4.68
N PHE A 68 -15.30 2.18 5.07
CA PHE A 68 -15.15 1.82 6.46
C PHE A 68 -14.05 2.65 7.13
N VAL A 69 -12.85 2.66 6.58
CA VAL A 69 -11.70 3.38 7.16
C VAL A 69 -11.98 4.87 7.28
N GLN A 70 -12.59 5.49 6.26
CA GLN A 70 -12.93 6.91 6.26
C GLN A 70 -13.81 7.34 7.46
N GLN A 71 -14.61 6.43 8.00
CA GLN A 71 -15.48 6.71 9.16
C GLN A 71 -14.75 6.60 10.50
N HIS A 72 -13.55 6.00 10.53
CA HIS A 72 -12.85 5.64 11.77
C HIS A 72 -11.50 6.37 11.96
N VAL A 73 -11.02 7.07 10.94
CA VAL A 73 -9.72 7.76 11.00
C VAL A 73 -9.86 9.27 10.82
N SER A 74 -8.87 10.02 11.29
CA SER A 74 -8.86 11.50 11.22
C SER A 74 -8.08 12.06 10.03
N PHE A 75 -7.25 11.26 9.37
CA PHE A 75 -6.50 11.65 8.17
C PHE A 75 -7.34 11.44 6.89
N GLU A 76 -6.91 12.03 5.78
CA GLU A 76 -7.64 11.93 4.52
C GLU A 76 -7.53 10.54 3.88
N VAL A 77 -8.67 10.02 3.43
CA VAL A 77 -8.82 8.76 2.69
C VAL A 77 -9.65 9.05 1.44
N PRO A 78 -9.40 8.39 0.28
CA PRO A 78 -10.16 8.62 -0.95
C PRO A 78 -11.68 8.45 -0.76
N ASN A 79 -12.44 9.51 -0.89
CA ASN A 79 -13.90 9.49 -0.77
C ASN A 79 -14.53 9.24 -2.14
N TRP A 80 -14.72 7.98 -2.52
CA TRP A 80 -15.26 7.61 -3.83
C TRP A 80 -16.69 8.05 -4.02
N GLN A 81 -16.89 9.11 -4.79
CA GLN A 81 -18.23 9.63 -5.12
C GLN A 81 -18.82 8.97 -6.37
N ILE A 82 -17.98 8.44 -7.24
CA ILE A 82 -18.37 7.64 -8.41
C ILE A 82 -17.66 6.29 -8.31
N HIS A 83 -18.45 5.21 -8.40
CA HIS A 83 -17.98 3.83 -8.47
C HIS A 83 -18.78 3.10 -9.53
N LYS A 84 -18.28 3.08 -10.76
CA LYS A 84 -18.90 2.46 -11.94
C LYS A 84 -17.85 1.69 -12.74
N GLU A 85 -18.30 0.73 -13.53
CA GLU A 85 -17.42 -0.09 -14.38
C GLU A 85 -16.48 0.74 -15.28
N THR A 86 -16.90 1.93 -15.68
CA THR A 86 -16.13 2.79 -16.57
C THR A 86 -15.30 3.84 -15.86
N LEU A 87 -15.61 4.13 -14.58
CA LEU A 87 -14.99 5.21 -13.83
C LEU A 87 -15.14 5.04 -12.32
N ILE A 88 -14.03 5.12 -11.60
CA ILE A 88 -14.00 5.44 -10.17
C ILE A 88 -13.47 6.86 -10.03
N ALA A 89 -14.21 7.72 -9.31
CA ALA A 89 -13.78 9.09 -9.13
C ALA A 89 -14.03 9.61 -7.71
N TYR A 90 -13.06 10.39 -7.23
CA TYR A 90 -13.10 11.02 -5.93
C TYR A 90 -12.34 12.37 -5.94
N PRO A 91 -12.70 13.32 -5.06
CA PRO A 91 -11.94 14.54 -4.87
C PRO A 91 -10.49 14.21 -4.48
N LYS A 92 -9.53 14.86 -5.14
CA LYS A 92 -8.12 14.68 -4.86
C LYS A 92 -7.81 15.06 -3.40
N LEU A 93 -7.05 14.22 -2.72
CA LEU A 93 -6.58 14.49 -1.36
C LEU A 93 -5.66 15.71 -1.33
N THR A 94 -5.59 16.34 -0.16
CA THR A 94 -4.67 17.46 0.10
C THR A 94 -3.21 17.04 -0.02
N GLY A 95 -2.41 17.86 -0.65
CA GLY A 95 -0.97 17.62 -0.80
C GLY A 95 -0.60 16.83 -2.05
N VAL A 96 0.56 16.20 -1.98
CA VAL A 96 1.16 15.40 -3.04
C VAL A 96 1.74 14.10 -2.46
N PRO A 97 1.92 13.02 -3.22
CA PRO A 97 2.67 11.85 -2.73
C PRO A 97 4.07 12.26 -2.27
N ALA A 98 4.56 11.71 -1.16
CA ALA A 98 5.90 12.00 -0.62
C ALA A 98 7.01 11.69 -1.64
N ALA A 99 6.77 10.70 -2.52
CA ALA A 99 7.57 10.43 -3.70
C ALA A 99 6.71 9.79 -4.80
N THR A 100 7.18 9.88 -6.04
CA THR A 100 6.65 9.12 -7.18
C THR A 100 7.74 8.20 -7.72
N ILE A 101 7.37 7.16 -8.47
CA ILE A 101 8.34 6.27 -9.12
C ILE A 101 8.55 6.73 -10.56
N ASP A 102 9.79 7.07 -10.90
CA ASP A 102 10.17 7.30 -12.30
C ASP A 102 10.13 5.95 -13.04
N PRO A 103 9.29 5.81 -14.07
CA PRO A 103 9.11 4.52 -14.75
C PRO A 103 10.35 4.09 -15.58
N GLU A 104 11.21 5.03 -16.00
CA GLU A 104 12.40 4.73 -16.79
C GLU A 104 13.58 4.36 -15.88
N LEU A 105 13.76 5.11 -14.80
CA LEU A 105 14.86 4.91 -13.85
C LEU A 105 14.53 3.90 -12.74
N GLN A 106 13.25 3.58 -12.54
CA GLN A 106 12.75 2.74 -11.45
C GLN A 106 13.25 3.21 -10.07
N GLN A 107 13.26 4.53 -9.88
CA GLN A 107 13.71 5.19 -8.66
C GLN A 107 12.67 6.16 -8.17
N TYR A 108 12.68 6.45 -6.86
CA TYR A 108 11.84 7.48 -6.28
C TYR A 108 12.28 8.88 -6.72
N VAL A 109 11.32 9.67 -7.19
CA VAL A 109 11.41 11.12 -7.33
C VAL A 109 10.70 11.73 -6.12
N TRP A 110 11.47 12.38 -5.26
CA TRP A 110 11.01 12.85 -3.96
C TRP A 110 10.42 14.25 -4.02
N GLU A 111 9.31 14.45 -3.34
CA GLU A 111 8.67 15.75 -3.13
C GLU A 111 9.07 16.36 -1.78
N ILE A 112 9.59 15.55 -0.86
CA ILE A 112 10.15 15.96 0.43
C ILE A 112 11.65 15.71 0.47
N GLU A 113 12.35 16.40 1.37
CA GLU A 113 13.72 16.02 1.71
C GLU A 113 13.72 14.61 2.36
N HIS A 114 14.63 13.74 1.91
CA HIS A 114 14.65 12.34 2.35
C HIS A 114 15.98 11.91 2.98
N LYS A 115 16.95 12.82 3.04
CA LYS A 115 18.28 12.61 3.67
C LYS A 115 18.79 13.92 4.28
N PRO A 116 18.55 14.19 5.56
CA PRO A 116 17.75 13.38 6.50
C PRO A 116 16.24 13.44 6.22
N VAL A 117 15.51 12.45 6.69
CA VAL A 117 14.05 12.46 6.66
C VAL A 117 13.53 13.56 7.60
N PRO A 118 12.57 14.40 7.18
CA PRO A 118 12.00 15.41 8.06
C PRO A 118 11.31 14.80 9.27
N GLN A 119 11.53 15.36 10.45
CA GLN A 119 10.90 14.86 11.69
C GLN A 119 9.37 14.94 11.61
N ASN A 120 8.83 16.02 10.99
CA ASN A 120 7.39 16.14 10.77
C ASN A 120 6.80 14.96 10.01
N PHE A 121 7.51 14.46 8.99
CA PHE A 121 7.08 13.28 8.24
C PHE A 121 7.01 12.03 9.13
N ILE A 122 8.04 11.80 9.95
CA ILE A 122 8.10 10.64 10.85
C ILE A 122 6.99 10.73 11.91
N ASP A 123 6.86 11.88 12.57
CA ASP A 123 5.91 12.07 13.67
C ASP A 123 4.46 11.94 13.17
N THR A 124 4.13 12.62 12.05
CA THR A 124 2.77 12.56 11.50
C THR A 124 2.44 11.24 10.82
N LEU A 125 3.43 10.53 10.22
CA LEU A 125 3.24 9.16 9.75
C LEU A 125 2.92 8.22 10.91
N ALA A 126 3.64 8.35 12.02
CA ALA A 126 3.39 7.58 13.23
C ALA A 126 1.97 7.83 13.79
N GLU A 127 1.52 9.10 13.81
CA GLU A 127 0.15 9.45 14.23
C GLU A 127 -0.92 8.81 13.32
N VAL A 128 -0.72 8.86 12.00
CA VAL A 128 -1.59 8.22 11.00
C VAL A 128 -1.64 6.70 11.20
N LEU A 129 -0.49 6.04 11.42
CA LEU A 129 -0.43 4.62 11.71
C LEU A 129 -1.14 4.26 13.00
N VAL A 130 -0.96 5.05 14.07
CA VAL A 130 -1.66 4.84 15.34
C VAL A 130 -3.16 4.98 15.16
N ASP A 131 -3.61 5.97 14.41
CA ASP A 131 -5.03 6.21 14.15
C ASP A 131 -5.67 5.03 13.40
N LEU A 132 -5.01 4.52 12.37
CA LEU A 132 -5.44 3.34 11.62
C LEU A 132 -5.45 2.07 12.48
N HIS A 133 -4.35 1.81 13.19
CA HIS A 133 -4.16 0.59 13.97
C HIS A 133 -5.00 0.54 15.25
N ARG A 134 -5.65 1.65 15.63
CA ARG A 134 -6.60 1.69 16.76
C ARG A 134 -8.01 1.23 16.41
N ILE A 135 -8.32 1.03 15.13
CA ILE A 135 -9.61 0.48 14.73
C ILE A 135 -9.80 -0.88 15.42
N THR A 136 -10.85 -1.00 16.22
CA THR A 136 -11.06 -2.17 17.08
C THR A 136 -11.66 -3.35 16.32
N ASP A 137 -11.44 -4.57 16.85
CA ASP A 137 -12.09 -5.78 16.32
C ASP A 137 -13.61 -5.67 16.33
N GLU A 138 -14.22 -4.98 17.33
CA GLU A 138 -15.66 -4.80 17.41
C GLU A 138 -16.20 -3.94 16.25
N GLU A 139 -15.47 -2.90 15.87
CA GLU A 139 -15.78 -2.06 14.71
C GLU A 139 -15.65 -2.88 13.41
N LEU A 140 -14.57 -3.66 13.27
CA LEU A 140 -14.34 -4.53 12.12
C LEU A 140 -15.41 -5.63 11.98
N PHE A 141 -15.89 -6.22 13.08
CA PHE A 141 -16.97 -7.23 13.02
C PHE A 141 -18.28 -6.68 12.48
N SER A 142 -18.46 -5.36 12.49
CA SER A 142 -19.62 -4.70 11.89
C SER A 142 -19.49 -4.44 10.38
N SER A 143 -18.33 -4.73 9.80
CA SER A 143 -17.97 -4.55 8.39
C SER A 143 -17.91 -5.87 7.63
N GLU A 144 -17.75 -5.81 6.32
CA GLU A 144 -17.49 -6.98 5.45
C GLU A 144 -15.99 -7.37 5.43
N ILE A 145 -15.12 -6.63 6.11
CA ILE A 145 -13.67 -6.89 6.15
C ILE A 145 -13.42 -8.19 6.92
N LYS A 146 -12.75 -9.12 6.27
CA LYS A 146 -12.42 -10.41 6.89
C LYS A 146 -11.39 -10.24 7.99
N THR A 147 -11.77 -10.65 9.20
CA THR A 147 -10.84 -10.71 10.32
C THR A 147 -9.93 -11.94 10.23
N THR A 148 -8.69 -11.82 10.71
CA THR A 148 -7.71 -12.90 10.76
C THR A 148 -7.05 -12.99 12.14
N THR A 149 -6.18 -13.95 12.33
CA THR A 149 -5.36 -14.13 13.54
C THR A 149 -3.91 -14.29 13.16
N ILE A 150 -2.98 -14.00 14.08
CA ILE A 150 -1.55 -14.22 13.84
C ILE A 150 -1.25 -15.66 13.43
N GLN A 151 -1.96 -16.64 14.02
CA GLN A 151 -1.79 -18.04 13.65
C GLN A 151 -2.19 -18.32 12.20
N GLN A 152 -3.29 -17.73 11.73
CA GLN A 152 -3.72 -17.86 10.33
C GLN A 152 -2.74 -17.17 9.37
N ILE A 153 -2.23 -16.01 9.76
CA ILE A 153 -1.20 -15.28 8.98
C ILE A 153 0.06 -16.13 8.85
N LYS A 154 0.55 -16.72 9.94
CA LYS A 154 1.73 -17.62 9.92
C LYS A 154 1.51 -18.82 9.01
N GLN A 155 0.32 -19.42 9.06
CA GLN A 155 -0.04 -20.54 8.20
C GLN A 155 -0.07 -20.13 6.73
N ASP A 156 -0.66 -18.95 6.40
CA ASP A 156 -0.69 -18.43 5.04
C ASP A 156 0.72 -18.20 4.49
N TYR A 157 1.60 -17.55 5.27
CA TYR A 157 3.00 -17.41 4.87
C TYR A 157 3.67 -18.75 4.62
N GLN A 158 3.45 -19.73 5.48
CA GLN A 158 4.04 -21.05 5.32
C GLN A 158 3.58 -21.72 4.01
N GLU A 159 2.29 -21.70 3.71
CA GLU A 159 1.70 -22.27 2.50
C GLU A 159 2.26 -21.58 1.24
N ARG A 160 2.31 -20.25 1.24
CA ARG A 160 2.85 -19.43 0.15
C ARG A 160 4.33 -19.70 -0.08
N MET A 161 5.14 -19.74 0.98
CA MET A 161 6.57 -20.09 0.92
C MET A 161 6.80 -21.48 0.30
N TYR A 162 6.00 -22.48 0.67
CA TYR A 162 6.09 -23.81 0.05
C TYR A 162 5.75 -23.78 -1.43
N LYS A 163 4.69 -23.07 -1.82
CA LYS A 163 4.29 -22.92 -3.23
C LYS A 163 5.40 -22.26 -4.06
N VAL A 164 6.00 -21.20 -3.56
CA VAL A 164 7.13 -20.53 -4.22
C VAL A 164 8.33 -21.46 -4.33
N LYS A 165 8.66 -22.19 -3.27
CA LYS A 165 9.78 -23.16 -3.27
C LYS A 165 9.56 -24.30 -4.27
N GLU A 166 8.34 -24.81 -4.39
CA GLU A 166 8.01 -25.85 -5.38
C GLU A 166 8.12 -25.35 -6.81
N THR A 167 7.78 -24.09 -7.04
CA THR A 167 7.73 -23.52 -8.40
C THR A 167 9.09 -23.00 -8.88
N PHE A 168 9.80 -22.24 -8.04
CA PHE A 168 11.03 -21.55 -8.42
C PHE A 168 12.28 -22.15 -7.76
N GLY A 169 12.10 -22.87 -6.65
CA GLY A 169 13.18 -23.13 -5.70
C GLY A 169 13.42 -21.92 -4.78
N VAL A 170 14.16 -22.13 -3.70
CA VAL A 170 14.62 -21.10 -2.76
C VAL A 170 15.99 -21.52 -2.25
N SER A 171 16.94 -20.60 -2.15
CA SER A 171 18.27 -20.91 -1.62
C SER A 171 18.16 -21.48 -0.19
N PRO A 172 19.05 -22.41 0.21
CA PRO A 172 18.99 -23.02 1.54
C PRO A 172 19.03 -22.01 2.69
N ASP A 173 19.84 -20.96 2.54
CA ASP A 173 19.99 -19.94 3.59
C ASP A 173 18.71 -19.11 3.76
N LEU A 174 18.09 -18.66 2.65
CA LEU A 174 16.83 -17.92 2.68
C LEU A 174 15.70 -18.78 3.21
N TRP A 175 15.61 -20.04 2.74
CA TRP A 175 14.62 -20.98 3.26
C TRP A 175 14.74 -21.20 4.77
N ASN A 176 15.95 -21.44 5.26
CA ASN A 176 16.21 -21.63 6.68
C ASN A 176 15.88 -20.36 7.50
N ARG A 177 16.13 -19.17 6.95
CA ARG A 177 15.77 -17.90 7.57
C ARG A 177 14.25 -17.77 7.71
N TRP A 178 13.49 -18.05 6.65
CA TRP A 178 12.03 -18.02 6.67
C TRP A 178 11.43 -19.00 7.68
N GLN A 179 11.94 -20.25 7.70
CA GLN A 179 11.43 -21.25 8.66
C GLN A 179 11.71 -20.85 10.10
N LYS A 180 12.91 -20.35 10.41
CA LYS A 180 13.26 -19.85 11.75
C LYS A 180 12.38 -18.68 12.16
N TRP A 181 12.07 -17.77 11.26
CA TRP A 181 11.15 -16.67 11.54
C TRP A 181 9.75 -17.18 11.90
N LEU A 182 9.21 -18.11 11.14
CA LEU A 182 7.90 -18.71 11.41
C LEU A 182 7.86 -19.47 12.74
N GLU A 183 8.96 -20.09 13.16
CA GLU A 183 9.05 -20.87 14.39
C GLU A 183 9.24 -20.01 15.66
N ARG A 184 9.69 -18.77 15.53
CA ARG A 184 9.99 -17.87 16.64
C ARG A 184 8.76 -17.05 17.05
N ASP A 185 7.87 -17.66 17.85
CA ASP A 185 6.63 -17.02 18.30
C ASP A 185 6.85 -15.69 19.01
N GLU A 186 7.97 -15.51 19.68
CA GLU A 186 8.32 -14.27 20.40
C GLU A 186 8.53 -13.06 19.50
N LEU A 187 8.79 -13.26 18.20
CA LEU A 187 8.94 -12.18 17.23
C LEU A 187 7.60 -11.54 16.87
N TRP A 188 6.57 -12.36 16.80
CA TRP A 188 5.27 -11.97 16.26
C TRP A 188 4.49 -11.10 17.25
N PRO A 189 3.68 -10.14 16.74
CA PRO A 189 2.73 -9.43 17.58
C PRO A 189 1.71 -10.42 18.19
N ASN A 190 1.12 -10.04 19.30
CA ASN A 190 0.04 -10.81 19.91
C ASN A 190 -1.36 -10.29 19.50
N HIS A 191 -1.41 -9.37 18.57
CA HIS A 191 -2.62 -8.72 18.06
C HIS A 191 -2.52 -8.54 16.54
N VAL A 192 -3.65 -8.39 15.93
CA VAL A 192 -3.86 -7.98 14.54
C VAL A 192 -4.63 -6.66 14.55
N THR A 193 -4.58 -5.91 13.46
CA THR A 193 -5.26 -4.62 13.36
C THR A 193 -5.61 -4.32 11.91
N MET A 194 -6.38 -3.27 11.68
CA MET A 194 -6.55 -2.73 10.33
C MET A 194 -5.23 -2.15 9.86
N ILE A 195 -4.74 -2.58 8.69
CA ILE A 195 -3.51 -2.10 8.06
C ILE A 195 -3.81 -1.55 6.66
N HIS A 196 -2.93 -0.68 6.19
CA HIS A 196 -2.93 -0.25 4.78
C HIS A 196 -2.41 -1.35 3.85
N GLY A 197 -1.38 -2.08 4.28
CA GLY A 197 -0.85 -3.27 3.60
C GLY A 197 0.15 -3.00 2.47
N ASP A 198 0.14 -1.81 1.87
CA ASP A 198 1.10 -1.40 0.82
C ASP A 198 1.59 0.03 1.06
N LEU A 199 2.09 0.29 2.28
CA LEU A 199 2.50 1.63 2.68
C LEU A 199 3.93 1.93 2.23
N HIS A 200 4.06 2.81 1.25
CA HIS A 200 5.35 3.32 0.76
C HIS A 200 5.22 4.80 0.37
N PRO A 201 6.33 5.54 0.11
CA PRO A 201 6.27 6.99 -0.13
C PRO A 201 5.33 7.44 -1.25
N GLY A 202 5.03 6.58 -2.21
CA GLY A 202 4.08 6.86 -3.29
C GLY A 202 2.62 6.88 -2.87
N HIS A 203 2.29 6.25 -1.74
CA HIS A 203 0.93 6.15 -1.21
C HIS A 203 0.69 7.07 0.01
N ILE A 204 1.72 7.81 0.44
CA ILE A 204 1.66 8.75 1.57
C ILE A 204 1.55 10.17 1.03
N MET A 205 0.42 10.83 1.25
CA MET A 205 0.21 12.22 0.86
C MET A 205 0.82 13.16 1.91
N VAL A 206 1.50 14.21 1.45
CA VAL A 206 2.18 15.17 2.32
C VAL A 206 1.89 16.61 1.91
N ASP A 207 1.89 17.51 2.88
CA ASP A 207 1.87 18.95 2.65
C ASP A 207 3.28 19.53 2.41
N LYS A 208 3.37 20.85 2.27
CA LYS A 208 4.63 21.57 2.00
C LYS A 208 5.61 21.54 3.17
N GLU A 209 5.11 21.31 4.36
CA GLU A 209 5.87 21.17 5.60
C GLU A 209 6.28 19.73 5.88
N ALA A 210 6.00 18.80 4.92
CA ALA A 210 6.20 17.36 5.02
C ALA A 210 5.37 16.69 6.12
N ASN A 211 4.23 17.25 6.52
CA ASN A 211 3.27 16.53 7.35
C ASN A 211 2.46 15.56 6.49
N VAL A 212 2.21 14.38 6.99
CA VAL A 212 1.32 13.41 6.34
C VAL A 212 -0.12 13.89 6.46
N THR A 213 -0.80 14.01 5.31
CA THR A 213 -2.19 14.49 5.23
C THR A 213 -3.18 13.37 4.98
N GLY A 214 -2.76 12.29 4.33
CA GLY A 214 -3.63 11.18 4.00
C GLY A 214 -2.91 10.01 3.34
N LEU A 215 -3.65 8.93 3.10
CA LEU A 215 -3.17 7.73 2.43
C LEU A 215 -4.03 7.39 1.22
N ILE A 216 -3.40 6.90 0.15
CA ILE A 216 -4.08 6.47 -1.09
C ILE A 216 -3.71 5.03 -1.43
N ASP A 217 -4.47 4.39 -2.30
CA ASP A 217 -4.31 3.01 -2.76
C ASP A 217 -4.50 1.95 -1.65
N TRP A 218 -5.76 1.69 -1.35
CA TRP A 218 -6.20 0.80 -0.27
C TRP A 218 -6.47 -0.64 -0.73
N THR A 219 -5.98 -1.01 -1.92
CA THR A 219 -6.21 -2.33 -2.53
C THR A 219 -5.74 -3.50 -1.66
N GLU A 220 -4.63 -3.31 -0.93
CA GLU A 220 -4.02 -4.34 -0.06
C GLU A 220 -4.44 -4.23 1.42
N ALA A 221 -5.33 -3.27 1.71
CA ALA A 221 -5.75 -3.03 3.08
C ALA A 221 -6.54 -4.22 3.64
N SER A 222 -6.25 -4.58 4.88
CA SER A 222 -6.79 -5.78 5.49
C SER A 222 -6.65 -5.76 7.02
N HIS A 223 -7.29 -6.70 7.68
CA HIS A 223 -7.08 -6.95 9.11
C HIS A 223 -5.93 -7.96 9.26
N ALA A 224 -4.73 -7.48 9.60
CA ALA A 224 -3.52 -8.27 9.57
C ALA A 224 -2.46 -7.82 10.60
N ASP A 225 -1.23 -8.26 10.40
CA ASP A 225 -0.06 -7.90 11.20
C ASP A 225 0.33 -6.43 10.97
N PRO A 226 0.33 -5.56 12.01
CA PRO A 226 0.69 -4.15 11.89
C PRO A 226 2.10 -3.91 11.33
N SER A 227 3.00 -4.89 11.42
CA SER A 227 4.36 -4.78 10.88
C SER A 227 4.41 -4.53 9.38
N ASN A 228 3.38 -4.91 8.64
CA ASN A 228 3.32 -4.71 7.19
C ASN A 228 3.42 -3.22 6.83
N ASP A 229 2.81 -2.33 7.62
CA ASP A 229 2.83 -0.89 7.35
C ASP A 229 4.18 -0.22 7.64
N PHE A 230 5.11 -0.92 8.26
CA PHE A 230 6.49 -0.47 8.48
C PHE A 230 7.48 -0.96 7.43
N MET A 231 7.12 -1.98 6.64
CA MET A 231 8.02 -2.61 5.68
C MET A 231 8.57 -1.64 4.64
N GLY A 232 7.68 -0.84 4.03
CA GLY A 232 8.06 0.12 3.00
C GLY A 232 9.00 1.20 3.55
N HIS A 233 8.73 1.70 4.75
CA HIS A 233 9.60 2.67 5.41
C HIS A 233 11.00 2.09 5.69
N HIS A 234 11.07 0.89 6.26
CA HIS A 234 12.35 0.21 6.49
C HIS A 234 13.14 -0.02 5.18
N ARG A 235 12.49 -0.44 4.11
CA ARG A 235 13.15 -0.67 2.81
C ARG A 235 13.75 0.59 2.21
N VAL A 236 13.15 1.73 2.48
CA VAL A 236 13.57 3.03 1.94
C VAL A 236 14.62 3.70 2.82
N PHE A 237 14.43 3.68 4.14
CA PHE A 237 15.21 4.46 5.09
C PHE A 237 16.15 3.60 5.97
N GLY A 238 16.10 2.27 5.84
CA GLY A 238 16.96 1.34 6.56
C GLY A 238 16.65 1.21 8.04
N ASP A 239 17.58 0.61 8.78
CA ASP A 239 17.41 0.26 10.20
C ASP A 239 17.27 1.49 11.10
N GLU A 240 17.98 2.59 10.80
CA GLU A 240 17.90 3.85 11.57
C GLU A 240 16.54 4.50 11.36
N GLY A 241 16.05 4.60 10.11
CA GLY A 241 14.72 5.14 9.83
C GLY A 241 13.60 4.29 10.43
N LEU A 242 13.79 2.97 10.51
CA LEU A 242 12.84 2.09 11.19
C LEU A 242 12.82 2.34 12.71
N ASP A 243 13.98 2.54 13.34
CA ASP A 243 14.07 2.88 14.76
C ASP A 243 13.32 4.20 15.05
N ASP A 244 13.55 5.21 14.22
CA ASP A 244 12.91 6.53 14.36
C ASP A 244 11.37 6.42 14.23
N LEU A 245 10.87 5.64 13.27
CA LEU A 245 9.43 5.47 13.09
C LEU A 245 8.80 4.63 14.22
N ILE A 246 9.45 3.57 14.69
CA ILE A 246 8.94 2.77 15.83
C ILE A 246 8.90 3.62 17.11
N GLU A 247 9.94 4.44 17.36
CA GLU A 247 9.96 5.35 18.51
C GLU A 247 8.84 6.39 18.44
N ALA A 248 8.62 6.99 17.27
CA ALA A 248 7.54 7.94 17.06
C ALA A 248 6.16 7.27 17.22
N TYR A 249 5.99 6.06 16.70
CA TYR A 249 4.76 5.28 16.83
C TYR A 249 4.44 4.93 18.29
N ASP A 250 5.43 4.51 19.07
CA ASP A 250 5.27 4.27 20.52
C ASP A 250 4.89 5.56 21.27
N LYS A 251 5.58 6.67 20.97
CA LYS A 251 5.27 8.00 21.55
C LYS A 251 3.87 8.48 21.21
N ALA A 252 3.39 8.22 20.01
CA ALA A 252 2.03 8.54 19.57
C ALA A 252 0.97 7.63 20.23
N GLY A 253 1.40 6.58 20.94
CA GLY A 253 0.55 5.63 21.68
C GLY A 253 0.15 4.42 20.86
N GLY A 254 0.94 4.06 19.85
CA GLY A 254 0.83 2.80 19.12
C GLY A 254 1.24 1.61 19.97
N THR A 255 0.77 0.42 19.60
CA THR A 255 1.10 -0.82 20.32
C THR A 255 2.37 -1.42 19.79
N THR A 256 3.46 -1.34 20.56
CA THR A 256 4.77 -1.95 20.27
C THR A 256 5.00 -3.22 21.10
N TRP A 257 5.98 -4.04 20.70
CA TRP A 257 6.43 -5.21 21.44
C TRP A 257 7.95 -5.38 21.36
N PRO A 258 8.59 -6.14 22.28
CA PRO A 258 10.05 -6.17 22.41
C PRO A 258 10.84 -6.54 21.16
N HIS A 259 10.26 -7.32 20.25
CA HIS A 259 10.92 -7.81 19.03
C HIS A 259 10.34 -7.21 17.75
N MET A 260 9.59 -6.12 17.83
CA MET A 260 8.92 -5.50 16.67
C MET A 260 9.90 -5.19 15.53
N LYS A 261 11.02 -4.55 15.83
CA LYS A 261 12.06 -4.25 14.83
C LYS A 261 12.59 -5.52 14.15
N GLU A 262 12.96 -6.53 14.94
CA GLU A 262 13.47 -7.80 14.42
C GLU A 262 12.44 -8.47 13.54
N HIS A 263 11.19 -8.47 13.94
CA HIS A 263 10.09 -9.02 13.16
C HIS A 263 9.90 -8.31 11.82
N ILE A 264 9.90 -6.98 11.77
CA ILE A 264 9.80 -6.20 10.53
C ILE A 264 10.98 -6.49 9.58
N ILE A 265 12.19 -6.65 10.11
CA ILE A 265 13.37 -7.01 9.33
C ILE A 265 13.22 -8.41 8.71
N GLU A 266 12.72 -9.39 9.48
CA GLU A 266 12.47 -10.73 8.97
C GLU A 266 11.31 -10.76 7.97
N LEU A 267 10.26 -9.98 8.20
CA LEU A 267 9.15 -9.81 7.27
C LEU A 267 9.62 -9.22 5.93
N ASN A 268 10.53 -8.23 5.96
CA ASN A 268 11.18 -7.73 4.73
C ASN A 268 12.03 -8.78 4.04
N ALA A 269 12.62 -9.74 4.76
CA ALA A 269 13.36 -10.86 4.15
C ALA A 269 12.44 -11.86 3.41
N VAL A 270 11.13 -11.76 3.61
CA VAL A 270 10.13 -12.53 2.85
C VAL A 270 9.77 -11.88 1.51
N PHE A 271 10.18 -10.64 1.25
CA PHE A 271 9.85 -9.89 0.03
C PHE A 271 10.11 -10.65 -1.28
N PRO A 272 11.17 -11.47 -1.44
CA PRO A 272 11.37 -12.32 -2.62
C PRO A 272 10.18 -13.25 -2.92
N MET A 273 9.41 -13.65 -1.91
CA MET A 273 8.19 -14.44 -2.10
C MET A 273 7.12 -13.65 -2.85
N PHE A 274 6.89 -12.38 -2.48
CA PHE A 274 5.92 -11.52 -3.16
C PHE A 274 6.30 -11.26 -4.62
N ILE A 275 7.59 -11.08 -4.91
CA ILE A 275 8.09 -10.96 -6.29
C ILE A 275 7.81 -12.24 -7.07
N ALA A 276 8.01 -13.41 -6.47
CA ALA A 276 7.74 -14.70 -7.10
C ALA A 276 6.24 -14.90 -7.38
N GLU A 277 5.37 -14.51 -6.47
CA GLU A 277 3.92 -14.56 -6.66
C GLU A 277 3.47 -13.61 -7.77
N PHE A 278 4.02 -12.40 -7.81
CA PHE A 278 3.76 -11.46 -8.90
C PHE A 278 4.23 -12.01 -10.26
N ALA A 279 5.38 -12.65 -10.30
CA ALA A 279 5.88 -13.33 -11.51
C ALA A 279 4.92 -14.43 -12.00
N LEU A 280 4.35 -15.21 -11.07
CA LEU A 280 3.34 -16.23 -11.41
C LEU A 280 2.05 -15.62 -11.93
N ALA A 281 1.61 -14.51 -11.36
CA ALA A 281 0.36 -13.85 -11.74
C ALA A 281 0.48 -13.11 -13.08
N SER A 282 1.62 -12.45 -13.34
CA SER A 282 1.87 -11.70 -14.58
C SER A 282 2.24 -12.59 -15.76
N GLY A 283 2.91 -13.72 -15.51
CA GLY A 283 3.46 -14.59 -16.55
C GLY A 283 4.61 -13.98 -17.36
N GLU A 284 5.19 -12.87 -16.88
CA GLU A 284 6.24 -12.16 -17.59
C GLU A 284 7.63 -12.68 -17.24
N ALA A 285 8.42 -13.06 -18.25
CA ALA A 285 9.77 -13.62 -18.08
C ALA A 285 10.75 -12.69 -17.32
N ALA A 286 10.54 -11.38 -17.39
CA ALA A 286 11.36 -10.41 -16.67
C ALA A 286 11.18 -10.55 -15.15
N TYR A 287 9.93 -10.67 -14.69
CA TYR A 287 9.62 -10.87 -13.27
C TYR A 287 10.01 -12.27 -12.79
N GLU A 288 9.89 -13.30 -13.64
CA GLU A 288 10.39 -14.64 -13.32
C GLU A 288 11.90 -14.62 -13.06
N LYS A 289 12.66 -13.94 -13.92
CA LYS A 289 14.10 -13.79 -13.73
C LYS A 289 14.44 -13.02 -12.45
N MET A 290 13.73 -11.92 -12.18
CA MET A 290 13.88 -11.15 -10.94
C MET A 290 13.60 -12.03 -9.71
N ALA A 291 12.50 -12.78 -9.72
CA ALA A 291 12.15 -13.70 -8.65
C ALA A 291 13.25 -14.74 -8.37
N LYS A 292 13.77 -15.42 -9.40
CA LYS A 292 14.85 -16.40 -9.25
C LYS A 292 16.11 -15.78 -8.65
N LYS A 293 16.47 -14.56 -9.07
CA LYS A 293 17.61 -13.82 -8.52
C LYS A 293 17.40 -13.53 -7.02
N GLU A 294 16.26 -12.96 -6.65
CA GLU A 294 15.97 -12.60 -5.26
C GLU A 294 15.80 -13.83 -4.35
N LEU A 295 15.32 -14.95 -4.89
CA LEU A 295 15.24 -16.24 -4.20
C LEU A 295 16.60 -16.94 -4.07
N GLY A 296 17.64 -16.42 -4.72
CA GLY A 296 19.01 -16.97 -4.69
C GLY A 296 19.15 -18.31 -5.41
N VAL A 297 18.38 -18.53 -6.49
CA VAL A 297 18.38 -19.76 -7.30
C VAL A 297 18.76 -19.53 -8.78
N GLU A 298 19.15 -18.31 -9.13
CA GLU A 298 19.71 -17.99 -10.45
C GLU A 298 21.20 -18.42 -10.47
N GLU A 299 21.61 -19.17 -11.53
CA GLU A 299 23.00 -19.48 -11.81
C GLU A 299 23.73 -18.31 -12.52
#